data_693946df4466921ccd9fe836d9fd444f
#
_entry.id   693946df4466921ccd9fe836d9fd444f
#
_cell.length_a   1.000
_cell.length_b   1.000
_cell.length_c   1.000
_cell.angle_alpha   90.00
_cell.angle_beta   90.00
_cell.angle_gamma   90.00
#
_symmetry.space_group_name_H-M   'P 1'
#
loop_
_entity.id
_entity.type
_entity.pdbx_description
1 polymer ?
#
loop_
_entity_poly.entity_id
_entity_poly.type
_entity_poly.pdbx_seq_one_letter_code
_entity_poly.pdbx_strand_id
1 'polypeptide(L)'
;MKTDQPPNSTGPLPKLRNLHPNIWAATATSFLTDISSEMIVYLIPLFLANVLGVRTAIIGLIDGIAETTASLLKIYSGVLSDKLGNRKWLAVLGYGLSTIAKPFLYFANSWGWVLGVRFGDRAGKGIRTAPRDALVAASTGEETRGLAFGLHRAGDTAGAFLGIGIAALIIWMTQTNDSLLSVATFRTAVLVSIVPAVLAVIVLAVGAKEVTVAGKKSSVMRLSLKNMDNRFKSFLFVIVLFTLGNSSDSFIVLRAQERGLSVLQTMFMLMTFTAIYTVLSGPLGALSDKVGRRRLIIGGWLAYGLVYLGFAFSATGWHIWALFGLYGVYYAATEGTAKALVADLVPDTQRGTAYGLFNAAIGLSALPASVIAGALWQGIGGWNGFGASAPFFFGALMALLACVMFWRWVR
;
A
#
# COMPACT_ATOMS: atom_id res chain seq x y z
N MET A 1 4.42 -11.46 -47.56
CA MET A 1 5.44 -11.26 -46.52
C MET A 1 5.51 -9.79 -46.21
N LYS A 2 4.79 -9.31 -45.17
CA LYS A 2 4.96 -7.97 -44.60
C LYS A 2 5.75 -8.16 -43.32
N THR A 3 6.96 -7.64 -43.30
CA THR A 3 7.84 -7.62 -42.13
C THR A 3 7.25 -6.63 -41.11
N ASP A 4 6.69 -7.19 -40.02
CA ASP A 4 6.36 -6.43 -38.81
C ASP A 4 7.67 -6.01 -38.14
N GLN A 5 8.17 -4.83 -38.50
CA GLN A 5 9.17 -4.15 -37.67
C GLN A 5 8.44 -3.49 -36.50
N PRO A 6 8.93 -3.65 -35.24
CA PRO A 6 8.39 -2.90 -34.13
C PRO A 6 8.60 -1.39 -34.39
N PRO A 7 7.67 -0.52 -33.99
CA PRO A 7 7.79 0.92 -34.22
C PRO A 7 9.03 1.47 -33.52
N ASN A 8 10.00 1.91 -34.34
CA ASN A 8 11.18 2.65 -33.90
C ASN A 8 10.71 4.00 -33.32
N SER A 9 10.45 4.08 -32.03
CA SER A 9 10.16 5.32 -31.29
C SER A 9 11.46 6.07 -30.96
N THR A 10 12.14 6.62 -31.98
CA THR A 10 13.25 7.56 -31.78
C THR A 10 12.77 9.01 -31.76
N GLY A 11 11.57 9.27 -31.27
CA GLY A 11 11.12 10.63 -30.97
C GLY A 11 11.76 11.15 -29.68
N PRO A 12 12.01 12.48 -29.54
CA PRO A 12 12.51 13.06 -28.31
C PRO A 12 11.57 12.71 -27.16
N LEU A 13 12.14 12.27 -26.02
CA LEU A 13 11.36 11.94 -24.81
C LEU A 13 10.35 13.04 -24.50
N PRO A 14 9.08 12.71 -24.24
CA PRO A 14 8.05 13.70 -23.97
C PRO A 14 8.46 14.54 -22.76
N LYS A 15 8.49 15.87 -22.92
CA LYS A 15 8.91 16.79 -21.87
C LYS A 15 7.83 16.83 -20.78
N LEU A 16 8.20 16.75 -19.52
CA LEU A 16 7.32 16.89 -18.35
C LEU A 16 6.40 18.11 -18.44
N ARG A 17 6.90 19.22 -19.01
CA ARG A 17 6.18 20.48 -19.17
C ARG A 17 4.94 20.38 -20.08
N ASN A 18 4.86 19.35 -20.92
CA ASN A 18 3.75 19.14 -21.86
C ASN A 18 2.65 18.24 -21.31
N LEU A 19 2.74 17.80 -20.06
CA LEU A 19 1.72 16.98 -19.42
C LEU A 19 0.47 17.82 -19.11
N HIS A 20 -0.70 17.19 -19.27
CA HIS A 20 -1.99 17.83 -19.00
C HIS A 20 -2.10 18.31 -17.54
N PRO A 21 -2.72 19.48 -17.25
CA PRO A 21 -2.85 20.01 -15.89
C PRO A 21 -3.45 19.03 -14.86
N ASN A 22 -4.37 18.16 -15.28
CA ASN A 22 -4.95 17.12 -14.41
C ASN A 22 -3.90 16.18 -13.83
N ILE A 23 -2.80 15.91 -14.55
CA ILE A 23 -1.73 15.03 -14.08
C ILE A 23 -0.99 15.70 -12.93
N TRP A 24 -0.67 16.98 -13.07
CA TRP A 24 -0.03 17.78 -12.02
C TRP A 24 -0.94 17.94 -10.80
N ALA A 25 -2.23 18.21 -11.01
CA ALA A 25 -3.21 18.30 -9.93
C ALA A 25 -3.33 16.96 -9.18
N ALA A 26 -3.47 15.83 -9.88
CA ALA A 26 -3.54 14.52 -9.28
C ALA A 26 -2.26 14.14 -8.53
N THR A 27 -1.08 14.44 -9.11
CA THR A 27 0.22 14.19 -8.48
C THR A 27 0.40 15.02 -7.21
N ALA A 28 0.12 16.32 -7.26
CA ALA A 28 0.23 17.21 -6.10
C ALA A 28 -0.77 16.82 -4.99
N THR A 29 -1.98 16.41 -5.37
CA THR A 29 -2.99 15.90 -4.42
C THR A 29 -2.51 14.64 -3.73
N SER A 30 -1.98 13.67 -4.46
CA SER A 30 -1.45 12.44 -3.89
C SER A 30 -0.23 12.71 -3.01
N PHE A 31 0.71 13.53 -3.46
CA PHE A 31 1.86 13.96 -2.68
C PHE A 31 1.46 14.56 -1.32
N LEU A 32 0.54 15.52 -1.31
CA LEU A 32 0.04 16.15 -0.07
C LEU A 32 -0.72 15.16 0.81
N THR A 33 -1.50 14.27 0.20
CA THR A 33 -2.25 13.25 0.93
C THR A 33 -1.32 12.25 1.59
N ASP A 34 -0.25 11.85 0.90
CA ASP A 34 0.70 10.89 1.44
C ASP A 34 1.57 11.52 2.52
N ILE A 35 1.96 12.81 2.40
CA ILE A 35 2.52 13.55 3.54
C ILE A 35 1.60 13.42 4.76
N SER A 36 0.33 13.75 4.61
CA SER A 36 -0.64 13.70 5.70
C SER A 36 -0.85 12.30 6.28
N SER A 37 -0.94 11.29 5.43
CA SER A 37 -1.27 9.93 5.86
C SER A 37 -0.09 9.23 6.51
N GLU A 38 1.11 9.38 5.94
CA GLU A 38 2.31 8.72 6.41
C GLU A 38 2.85 9.31 7.72
N MET A 39 2.51 10.58 8.02
CA MET A 39 2.76 11.17 9.34
C MET A 39 2.06 10.42 10.47
N ILE A 40 0.92 9.76 10.21
CA ILE A 40 0.07 9.20 11.26
C ILE A 40 0.06 7.66 11.21
N VAL A 41 0.09 7.07 10.02
CA VAL A 41 -0.23 5.64 9.84
C VAL A 41 0.64 4.73 10.70
N TYR A 42 1.92 5.02 10.82
CA TYR A 42 2.86 4.24 11.62
C TYR A 42 2.86 4.62 13.12
N LEU A 43 2.28 5.78 13.47
CA LEU A 43 2.07 6.17 14.87
C LEU A 43 0.82 5.52 15.47
N ILE A 44 -0.16 5.12 14.65
CA ILE A 44 -1.40 4.49 15.13
C ILE A 44 -1.14 3.18 15.90
N PRO A 45 -0.37 2.19 15.39
CA PRO A 45 -0.10 0.98 16.17
C PRO A 45 0.64 1.27 17.47
N LEU A 46 1.56 2.22 17.48
CA LEU A 46 2.26 2.67 18.68
C LEU A 46 1.30 3.37 19.67
N PHE A 47 0.39 4.21 19.18
CA PHE A 47 -0.64 4.84 19.99
C PHE A 47 -1.59 3.81 20.63
N LEU A 48 -2.04 2.84 19.84
CA LEU A 48 -2.88 1.75 20.33
C LEU A 48 -2.18 0.91 21.41
N ALA A 49 -0.92 0.55 21.18
CA ALA A 49 -0.15 -0.27 22.11
C ALA A 49 0.30 0.51 23.35
N ASN A 50 0.93 1.68 23.17
CA ASN A 50 1.61 2.41 24.26
C ASN A 50 0.68 3.27 25.09
N VAL A 51 -0.34 3.89 24.44
CA VAL A 51 -1.24 4.83 25.08
C VAL A 51 -2.53 4.16 25.53
N LEU A 52 -3.13 3.35 24.65
CA LEU A 52 -4.41 2.72 24.93
C LEU A 52 -4.27 1.29 25.50
N GLY A 53 -3.08 0.74 25.57
CA GLY A 53 -2.83 -0.61 26.11
C GLY A 53 -3.52 -1.73 25.33
N VAL A 54 -3.75 -1.52 24.04
CA VAL A 54 -4.55 -2.43 23.20
C VAL A 54 -3.71 -3.64 22.78
N ARG A 55 -4.29 -4.84 22.89
CA ARG A 55 -3.65 -6.09 22.45
C ARG A 55 -3.41 -6.09 20.94
N THR A 56 -2.33 -6.75 20.51
CA THR A 56 -1.94 -6.85 19.10
C THR A 56 -3.00 -7.51 18.20
N ALA A 57 -3.82 -8.43 18.73
CA ALA A 57 -4.94 -9.01 18.00
C ALA A 57 -5.97 -7.96 17.56
N ILE A 58 -6.25 -6.95 18.40
CA ILE A 58 -7.15 -5.85 18.07
C ILE A 58 -6.47 -4.88 17.10
N ILE A 59 -5.16 -4.63 17.24
CA ILE A 59 -4.39 -3.82 16.29
C ILE A 59 -4.45 -4.46 14.90
N GLY A 60 -4.22 -5.77 14.81
CA GLY A 60 -4.35 -6.53 13.58
C GLY A 60 -5.76 -6.49 12.98
N LEU A 61 -6.80 -6.54 13.83
CA LEU A 61 -8.19 -6.41 13.41
C LEU A 61 -8.47 -5.02 12.80
N ILE A 62 -8.00 -3.95 13.44
CA ILE A 62 -8.15 -2.57 12.96
C ILE A 62 -7.49 -2.40 11.59
N ASP A 63 -6.24 -2.84 11.44
CA ASP A 63 -5.51 -2.73 10.18
C ASP A 63 -6.11 -3.61 9.09
N GLY A 64 -6.50 -4.83 9.43
CA GLY A 64 -7.12 -5.76 8.50
C GLY A 64 -8.46 -5.24 7.97
N ILE A 65 -9.34 -4.72 8.84
CA ILE A 65 -10.60 -4.09 8.43
C ILE A 65 -10.31 -2.88 7.54
N ALA A 66 -9.35 -2.04 7.92
CA ALA A 66 -8.98 -0.85 7.19
C ALA A 66 -8.53 -1.17 5.75
N GLU A 67 -7.59 -2.09 5.56
CA GLU A 67 -7.06 -2.46 4.24
C GLU A 67 -8.10 -3.21 3.38
N THR A 68 -8.89 -4.09 3.97
CA THR A 68 -9.99 -4.78 3.27
C THR A 68 -11.04 -3.79 2.80
N THR A 69 -11.42 -2.81 3.64
CA THR A 69 -12.37 -1.75 3.28
C THR A 69 -11.87 -0.94 2.07
N ALA A 70 -10.62 -0.49 2.09
CA ALA A 70 -10.04 0.27 0.98
C ALA A 70 -10.03 -0.56 -0.32
N SER A 71 -9.67 -1.83 -0.23
CA SER A 71 -9.58 -2.74 -1.39
C SER A 71 -10.94 -3.03 -2.02
N LEU A 72 -11.96 -3.30 -1.21
CA LEU A 72 -13.32 -3.56 -1.69
C LEU A 72 -13.94 -2.30 -2.31
N LEU A 73 -13.84 -1.17 -1.61
CA LEU A 73 -14.42 0.08 -2.11
C LEU A 73 -13.71 0.60 -3.36
N LYS A 74 -12.42 0.30 -3.56
CA LYS A 74 -11.70 0.62 -4.80
C LYS A 74 -12.35 -0.05 -6.01
N ILE A 75 -12.82 -1.30 -5.88
CA ILE A 75 -13.49 -2.01 -6.96
C ILE A 75 -14.84 -1.34 -7.28
N TYR A 76 -15.65 -1.08 -6.24
CA TYR A 76 -16.97 -0.44 -6.42
C TYR A 76 -16.85 0.99 -6.96
N SER A 77 -15.88 1.77 -6.49
CA SER A 77 -15.69 3.15 -6.93
C SER A 77 -15.27 3.25 -8.39
N GLY A 78 -14.50 2.29 -8.90
CA GLY A 78 -14.15 2.20 -10.32
C GLY A 78 -15.41 2.04 -11.19
N VAL A 79 -16.26 1.07 -10.86
CA VAL A 79 -17.53 0.84 -11.57
C VAL A 79 -18.46 2.06 -11.47
N LEU A 80 -18.55 2.65 -10.29
CA LEU A 80 -19.39 3.84 -10.04
C LEU A 80 -18.90 5.04 -10.85
N SER A 81 -17.58 5.27 -10.87
CA SER A 81 -16.92 6.33 -11.64
C SER A 81 -17.24 6.22 -13.15
N ASP A 82 -17.16 5.00 -13.68
CA ASP A 82 -17.45 4.75 -15.10
C ASP A 82 -18.95 4.94 -15.43
N LYS A 83 -19.84 4.56 -14.51
CA LYS A 83 -21.29 4.76 -14.69
C LYS A 83 -21.71 6.22 -14.60
N LEU A 84 -21.16 6.96 -13.65
CA LEU A 84 -21.51 8.36 -13.43
C LEU A 84 -20.83 9.29 -14.47
N GLY A 85 -19.73 8.85 -15.08
CA GLY A 85 -18.90 9.70 -15.96
C GLY A 85 -18.24 10.88 -15.21
N ASN A 86 -18.23 10.83 -13.87
CA ASN A 86 -17.77 11.92 -13.01
C ASN A 86 -16.59 11.43 -12.15
N ARG A 87 -15.39 11.57 -12.68
CA ARG A 87 -14.15 11.07 -12.07
C ARG A 87 -13.58 12.02 -11.04
N LYS A 88 -13.57 13.31 -11.37
CA LYS A 88 -13.01 14.35 -10.52
C LYS A 88 -13.74 14.42 -9.19
N TRP A 89 -15.07 14.60 -9.20
CA TRP A 89 -15.82 14.84 -7.98
C TRP A 89 -15.92 13.60 -7.09
N LEU A 90 -15.92 12.41 -7.69
CA LEU A 90 -15.85 11.16 -6.91
C LEU A 90 -14.48 11.02 -6.22
N ALA A 91 -13.39 11.40 -6.89
CA ALA A 91 -12.08 11.47 -6.26
C ALA A 91 -12.04 12.53 -5.15
N VAL A 92 -12.55 13.76 -5.39
CA VAL A 92 -12.64 14.83 -4.38
C VAL A 92 -13.43 14.36 -3.16
N LEU A 93 -14.56 13.68 -3.35
CA LEU A 93 -15.35 13.12 -2.25
C LEU A 93 -14.54 12.12 -1.42
N GLY A 94 -13.79 11.22 -2.05
CA GLY A 94 -12.96 10.25 -1.34
C GLY A 94 -11.80 10.91 -0.57
N TYR A 95 -11.13 11.91 -1.16
CA TYR A 95 -10.11 12.70 -0.46
C TYR A 95 -10.72 13.50 0.70
N GLY A 96 -11.90 14.12 0.49
CA GLY A 96 -12.64 14.84 1.51
C GLY A 96 -13.02 13.95 2.69
N LEU A 97 -13.54 12.74 2.44
CA LEU A 97 -13.89 11.79 3.48
C LEU A 97 -12.68 11.40 4.34
N SER A 98 -11.54 11.09 3.71
CA SER A 98 -10.28 10.84 4.43
C SER A 98 -9.84 12.05 5.26
N THR A 99 -9.96 13.26 4.70
CA THR A 99 -9.57 14.51 5.35
C THR A 99 -10.45 14.80 6.56
N ILE A 100 -11.76 14.61 6.44
CA ILE A 100 -12.72 14.82 7.55
C ILE A 100 -12.52 13.78 8.66
N ALA A 101 -12.17 12.53 8.32
CA ALA A 101 -11.96 11.49 9.32
C ALA A 101 -10.74 11.76 10.22
N LYS A 102 -9.63 12.29 9.68
CA LYS A 102 -8.36 12.44 10.41
C LYS A 102 -8.42 13.26 11.71
N PRO A 103 -9.05 14.44 11.76
CA PRO A 103 -9.14 15.23 13.00
C PRO A 103 -9.74 14.47 14.17
N PHE A 104 -10.61 13.49 13.91
CA PHE A 104 -11.21 12.69 14.98
C PHE A 104 -10.22 11.78 15.71
N LEU A 105 -9.02 11.52 15.14
CA LEU A 105 -7.94 10.83 15.86
C LEU A 105 -7.42 11.64 17.05
N TYR A 106 -7.52 12.96 17.01
CA TYR A 106 -7.15 13.83 18.14
C TYR A 106 -7.93 13.49 19.42
N PHE A 107 -9.19 13.10 19.26
CA PHE A 107 -10.10 12.78 20.37
C PHE A 107 -10.12 11.28 20.70
N ALA A 108 -9.27 10.47 20.05
CA ALA A 108 -9.26 9.04 20.25
C ALA A 108 -8.88 8.68 21.69
N ASN A 109 -9.77 7.96 22.38
CA ASN A 109 -9.61 7.47 23.72
C ASN A 109 -9.89 5.97 23.88
N SER A 110 -10.25 5.32 22.81
CA SER A 110 -10.54 3.89 22.75
C SER A 110 -10.20 3.29 21.39
N TRP A 111 -9.94 2.00 21.35
CA TRP A 111 -9.65 1.30 20.09
C TRP A 111 -10.83 1.31 19.12
N GLY A 112 -12.07 1.28 19.63
CA GLY A 112 -13.27 1.38 18.79
C GLY A 112 -13.38 2.73 18.09
N TRP A 113 -12.98 3.83 18.77
CA TRP A 113 -12.88 5.15 18.15
C TRP A 113 -11.84 5.18 17.02
N VAL A 114 -10.64 4.63 17.28
CA VAL A 114 -9.58 4.53 16.26
C VAL A 114 -10.06 3.67 15.08
N LEU A 115 -10.73 2.55 15.33
CA LEU A 115 -11.33 1.71 14.28
C LEU A 115 -12.30 2.50 13.40
N GLY A 116 -13.22 3.25 14.01
CA GLY A 116 -14.21 4.06 13.27
C GLY A 116 -13.54 5.10 12.38
N VAL A 117 -12.53 5.81 12.90
CA VAL A 117 -11.78 6.81 12.12
C VAL A 117 -10.97 6.15 10.99
N ARG A 118 -10.28 5.05 11.28
CA ARG A 118 -9.53 4.28 10.28
C ARG A 118 -10.43 3.73 9.18
N PHE A 119 -11.62 3.24 9.55
CA PHE A 119 -12.62 2.80 8.58
C PHE A 119 -13.04 3.94 7.64
N GLY A 120 -13.37 5.13 8.19
CA GLY A 120 -13.73 6.31 7.40
C GLY A 120 -12.59 6.78 6.47
N ASP A 121 -11.35 6.85 6.98
CA ASP A 121 -10.17 7.21 6.19
C ASP A 121 -9.94 6.21 5.04
N ARG A 122 -10.01 4.92 5.32
CA ARG A 122 -9.81 3.86 4.33
C ARG A 122 -10.96 3.73 3.33
N ALA A 123 -12.18 4.02 3.75
CA ALA A 123 -13.31 4.18 2.84
C ALA A 123 -13.05 5.31 1.84
N GLY A 124 -12.59 6.47 2.33
CA GLY A 124 -12.16 7.57 1.47
C GLY A 124 -11.06 7.16 0.48
N LYS A 125 -10.04 6.42 0.94
CA LYS A 125 -8.97 5.87 0.08
C LYS A 125 -9.53 4.94 -1.01
N GLY A 126 -10.43 4.05 -0.66
CA GLY A 126 -11.08 3.15 -1.61
C GLY A 126 -11.90 3.89 -2.67
N ILE A 127 -12.67 4.90 -2.24
CA ILE A 127 -13.51 5.70 -3.14
C ILE A 127 -12.67 6.53 -4.13
N ARG A 128 -11.55 7.14 -3.69
CA ARG A 128 -10.76 8.05 -4.52
C ARG A 128 -9.83 7.38 -5.52
N THR A 129 -9.29 6.18 -5.20
CA THR A 129 -8.15 5.62 -5.93
C THR A 129 -8.47 5.31 -7.39
N ALA A 130 -9.55 4.56 -7.67
CA ALA A 130 -9.90 4.20 -9.05
C ALA A 130 -10.35 5.41 -9.90
N PRO A 131 -11.21 6.33 -9.41
CA PRO A 131 -11.56 7.55 -10.16
C PRO A 131 -10.37 8.45 -10.46
N ARG A 132 -9.44 8.62 -9.52
CA ARG A 132 -8.20 9.39 -9.72
C ARG A 132 -7.34 8.76 -10.82
N ASP A 133 -7.09 7.46 -10.75
CA ASP A 133 -6.30 6.75 -11.75
C ASP A 133 -6.95 6.83 -13.13
N ALA A 134 -8.28 6.74 -13.20
CA ALA A 134 -9.05 6.91 -14.42
C ALA A 134 -8.98 8.36 -14.97
N LEU A 135 -8.96 9.37 -14.09
CA LEU A 135 -8.79 10.77 -14.48
C LEU A 135 -7.41 11.00 -15.09
N VAL A 136 -6.34 10.49 -14.48
CA VAL A 136 -4.97 10.54 -15.01
C VAL A 136 -4.90 9.85 -16.36
N ALA A 137 -5.43 8.62 -16.48
CA ALA A 137 -5.41 7.87 -17.73
C ALA A 137 -6.16 8.56 -18.86
N ALA A 138 -7.30 9.21 -18.57
CA ALA A 138 -8.08 9.95 -19.56
C ALA A 138 -7.45 11.30 -19.97
N SER A 139 -6.52 11.81 -19.17
CA SER A 139 -5.81 13.06 -19.42
C SER A 139 -4.46 12.85 -20.14
N THR A 140 -4.17 11.62 -20.59
CA THR A 140 -2.90 11.27 -21.25
C THR A 140 -3.14 10.53 -22.55
N GLY A 141 -2.29 10.80 -23.57
CA GLY A 141 -2.16 9.93 -24.75
C GLY A 141 -1.40 8.63 -24.41
N GLU A 142 -1.47 7.64 -25.30
CA GLU A 142 -0.80 6.35 -25.10
C GLU A 142 0.71 6.51 -24.89
N GLU A 143 1.37 7.40 -25.64
CA GLU A 143 2.81 7.65 -25.57
C GLU A 143 3.28 8.29 -24.25
N THR A 144 2.43 9.08 -23.60
CA THR A 144 2.77 9.81 -22.37
C THR A 144 2.23 9.16 -21.10
N ARG A 145 1.46 8.07 -21.24
CA ARG A 145 0.79 7.40 -20.10
C ARG A 145 1.78 6.88 -19.07
N GLY A 146 2.87 6.24 -19.50
CA GLY A 146 3.93 5.77 -18.62
C GLY A 146 4.58 6.90 -17.83
N LEU A 147 4.88 8.03 -18.49
CA LEU A 147 5.45 9.21 -17.84
C LEU A 147 4.50 9.82 -16.81
N ALA A 148 3.20 9.91 -17.12
CA ALA A 148 2.18 10.45 -16.21
C ALA A 148 2.02 9.61 -14.93
N PHE A 149 1.90 8.29 -15.07
CA PHE A 149 1.83 7.40 -13.90
C PHE A 149 3.15 7.31 -13.15
N GLY A 150 4.29 7.40 -13.84
CA GLY A 150 5.62 7.49 -13.23
C GLY A 150 5.78 8.74 -12.38
N LEU A 151 5.38 9.91 -12.90
CA LEU A 151 5.38 11.17 -12.15
C LEU A 151 4.45 11.10 -10.94
N HIS A 152 3.25 10.54 -11.13
CA HIS A 152 2.31 10.35 -10.04
C HIS A 152 2.88 9.46 -8.93
N ARG A 153 3.48 8.33 -9.29
CA ARG A 153 4.13 7.42 -8.32
C ARG A 153 5.31 8.06 -7.61
N ALA A 154 6.11 8.86 -8.32
CA ALA A 154 7.21 9.62 -7.72
C ALA A 154 6.67 10.63 -6.68
N GLY A 155 5.56 11.30 -7.00
CA GLY A 155 4.86 12.17 -6.06
C GLY A 155 4.40 11.44 -4.80
N ASP A 156 3.71 10.30 -4.95
CA ASP A 156 3.27 9.46 -3.84
C ASP A 156 4.45 9.10 -2.92
N THR A 157 5.54 8.59 -3.49
CA THR A 157 6.70 8.14 -2.71
C THR A 157 7.45 9.30 -2.04
N ALA A 158 7.59 10.44 -2.73
CA ALA A 158 8.19 11.65 -2.15
C ALA A 158 7.32 12.17 -0.99
N GLY A 159 5.99 12.15 -1.16
CA GLY A 159 5.04 12.51 -0.11
C GLY A 159 5.15 11.60 1.10
N ALA A 160 5.23 10.29 0.89
CA ALA A 160 5.40 9.31 1.95
C ALA A 160 6.71 9.55 2.74
N PHE A 161 7.83 9.72 2.03
CA PHE A 161 9.12 9.99 2.67
C PHE A 161 9.11 11.27 3.51
N LEU A 162 8.56 12.37 2.95
CA LEU A 162 8.44 13.63 3.67
C LEU A 162 7.47 13.54 4.85
N GLY A 163 6.36 12.81 4.72
CA GLY A 163 5.40 12.61 5.80
C GLY A 163 6.02 11.92 7.01
N ILE A 164 6.76 10.82 6.78
CA ILE A 164 7.51 10.13 7.83
C ILE A 164 8.58 11.07 8.43
N GLY A 165 9.29 11.86 7.60
CA GLY A 165 10.28 12.83 8.05
C GLY A 165 9.69 13.93 8.95
N ILE A 166 8.51 14.45 8.60
CA ILE A 166 7.79 15.44 9.44
C ILE A 166 7.34 14.78 10.75
N ALA A 167 6.86 13.53 10.72
CA ALA A 167 6.52 12.80 11.95
C ALA A 167 7.76 12.64 12.84
N ALA A 168 8.92 12.29 12.28
CA ALA A 168 10.19 12.20 12.99
C ALA A 168 10.59 13.54 13.62
N LEU A 169 10.43 14.65 12.89
CA LEU A 169 10.69 15.99 13.40
C LEU A 169 9.75 16.36 14.57
N ILE A 170 8.46 16.07 14.44
CA ILE A 170 7.49 16.32 15.53
C ILE A 170 7.88 15.50 16.77
N ILE A 171 8.22 14.23 16.62
CA ILE A 171 8.66 13.36 17.72
C ILE A 171 9.89 13.96 18.38
N TRP A 172 10.90 14.35 17.61
CA TRP A 172 12.13 14.95 18.12
C TRP A 172 11.86 16.23 18.91
N MET A 173 10.90 17.08 18.47
CA MET A 173 10.59 18.36 19.12
C MET A 173 9.67 18.23 20.34
N THR A 174 8.81 17.21 20.40
CA THR A 174 7.72 17.15 21.40
C THR A 174 7.85 16.02 22.40
N GLN A 175 8.72 15.02 22.13
CA GLN A 175 8.84 13.85 22.97
C GLN A 175 10.02 13.97 23.92
N THR A 176 9.76 13.86 25.22
CA THR A 176 10.78 13.90 26.28
C THR A 176 11.32 12.52 26.66
N ASN A 177 10.56 11.46 26.38
CA ASN A 177 10.97 10.07 26.59
C ASN A 177 10.92 9.32 25.26
N ASP A 178 12.06 8.86 24.76
CA ASP A 178 12.21 8.33 23.42
C ASP A 178 11.60 6.93 23.22
N SER A 179 11.36 6.16 24.30
CA SER A 179 10.98 4.75 24.21
C SER A 179 9.52 4.50 23.86
N LEU A 180 8.58 5.32 24.39
CA LEU A 180 7.14 5.14 24.21
C LEU A 180 6.48 6.41 23.64
N LEU A 181 5.56 6.25 22.69
CA LEU A 181 4.83 7.36 22.10
C LEU A 181 3.95 8.07 23.13
N SER A 182 4.09 9.38 23.27
CA SER A 182 3.24 10.20 24.14
C SER A 182 1.93 10.61 23.44
N VAL A 183 0.88 10.83 24.24
CA VAL A 183 -0.41 11.35 23.74
C VAL A 183 -0.24 12.71 23.08
N ALA A 184 0.58 13.59 23.67
CA ALA A 184 0.82 14.93 23.16
C ALA A 184 1.49 14.89 21.77
N THR A 185 2.53 14.08 21.60
CA THR A 185 3.21 13.88 20.32
C THR A 185 2.26 13.34 19.24
N PHE A 186 1.46 12.32 19.57
CA PHE A 186 0.47 11.78 18.65
C PHE A 186 -0.55 12.83 18.20
N ARG A 187 -1.13 13.57 19.17
CA ARG A 187 -2.09 14.64 18.88
C ARG A 187 -1.48 15.76 18.05
N THR A 188 -0.23 16.15 18.30
CA THR A 188 0.48 17.14 17.49
C THR A 188 0.65 16.65 16.05
N ALA A 189 1.06 15.39 15.85
CA ALA A 189 1.17 14.80 14.52
C ALA A 189 -0.17 14.78 13.78
N VAL A 190 -1.27 14.45 14.48
CA VAL A 190 -2.63 14.50 13.92
C VAL A 190 -2.98 15.92 13.47
N LEU A 191 -2.78 16.93 14.30
CA LEU A 191 -3.11 18.33 13.96
C LEU A 191 -2.31 18.83 12.76
N VAL A 192 -1.00 18.61 12.75
CA VAL A 192 -0.13 19.01 11.63
C VAL A 192 -0.53 18.32 10.34
N SER A 193 -0.94 17.05 10.39
CA SER A 193 -1.33 16.29 9.22
C SER A 193 -2.61 16.77 8.53
N ILE A 194 -3.46 17.53 9.24
CA ILE A 194 -4.70 18.11 8.68
C ILE A 194 -4.37 19.12 7.58
N VAL A 195 -3.29 19.89 7.75
CA VAL A 195 -2.91 20.94 6.79
C VAL A 195 -2.69 20.38 5.37
N PRO A 196 -1.76 19.43 5.16
CA PRO A 196 -1.57 18.85 3.84
C PRO A 196 -2.81 18.07 3.36
N ALA A 197 -3.62 17.46 4.24
CA ALA A 197 -4.86 16.80 3.85
C ALA A 197 -5.88 17.78 3.24
N VAL A 198 -6.10 18.93 3.87
CA VAL A 198 -7.01 19.97 3.38
C VAL A 198 -6.50 20.55 2.06
N LEU A 199 -5.19 20.86 1.99
CA LEU A 199 -4.56 21.36 0.77
C LEU A 199 -4.71 20.36 -0.40
N ALA A 200 -4.60 19.06 -0.14
CA ALA A 200 -4.80 18.03 -1.16
C ALA A 200 -6.20 18.09 -1.78
N VAL A 201 -7.24 18.23 -0.95
CA VAL A 201 -8.63 18.35 -1.44
C VAL A 201 -8.81 19.62 -2.26
N ILE A 202 -8.28 20.75 -1.81
CA ILE A 202 -8.37 22.04 -2.51
C ILE A 202 -7.66 21.94 -3.87
N VAL A 203 -6.44 21.42 -3.90
CA VAL A 203 -5.64 21.27 -5.13
C VAL A 203 -6.38 20.44 -6.17
N LEU A 204 -7.02 19.34 -5.79
CA LEU A 204 -7.78 18.52 -6.72
C LEU A 204 -9.07 19.22 -7.18
N ALA A 205 -9.79 19.82 -6.24
CA ALA A 205 -11.07 20.48 -6.52
C ALA A 205 -10.90 21.68 -7.48
N VAL A 206 -9.82 22.45 -7.32
CA VAL A 206 -9.56 23.65 -8.13
C VAL A 206 -8.72 23.33 -9.35
N GLY A 207 -7.65 22.54 -9.19
CA GLY A 207 -6.64 22.29 -10.21
C GLY A 207 -7.03 21.28 -11.28
N ALA A 208 -7.87 20.31 -10.97
CA ALA A 208 -8.32 19.32 -11.94
C ALA A 208 -9.58 19.75 -12.68
N LYS A 209 -9.69 19.31 -13.94
CA LYS A 209 -10.90 19.46 -14.76
C LYS A 209 -11.51 18.10 -15.04
N GLU A 210 -12.85 18.02 -15.04
CA GLU A 210 -13.53 16.79 -15.43
C GLU A 210 -13.21 16.44 -16.89
N VAL A 211 -12.98 15.15 -17.15
CA VAL A 211 -12.73 14.65 -18.52
C VAL A 211 -13.87 13.71 -18.88
N THR A 212 -14.75 14.18 -19.73
CA THR A 212 -15.86 13.38 -20.25
C THR A 212 -15.31 12.40 -21.30
N VAL A 213 -15.37 11.11 -21.03
CA VAL A 213 -15.04 10.09 -22.03
C VAL A 213 -16.32 9.69 -22.73
N ALA A 214 -16.48 10.19 -23.96
CA ALA A 214 -17.64 9.84 -24.79
C ALA A 214 -17.69 8.32 -25.07
N GLY A 215 -18.80 7.66 -24.71
CA GLY A 215 -19.30 6.52 -25.44
C GLY A 215 -18.82 5.13 -25.09
N LYS A 216 -18.01 4.85 -24.05
CA LYS A 216 -17.83 3.47 -23.59
C LYS A 216 -18.82 3.17 -22.47
N LYS A 217 -19.96 2.51 -22.82
CA LYS A 217 -20.77 1.83 -21.80
C LYS A 217 -19.84 0.88 -21.06
N SER A 218 -19.55 1.19 -19.80
CA SER A 218 -18.82 0.30 -18.92
C SER A 218 -19.59 -1.02 -18.86
N SER A 219 -19.02 -2.06 -19.44
CA SER A 219 -19.49 -3.41 -19.12
C SER A 219 -19.25 -3.60 -17.62
N VAL A 220 -20.29 -3.89 -16.87
CA VAL A 220 -20.19 -4.20 -15.45
C VAL A 220 -19.06 -5.20 -15.27
N MET A 221 -17.99 -4.77 -14.58
CA MET A 221 -16.84 -5.65 -14.31
C MET A 221 -17.37 -6.86 -13.51
N ARG A 222 -17.64 -7.97 -14.18
CA ARG A 222 -18.02 -9.22 -13.51
C ARG A 222 -16.74 -9.86 -13.01
N LEU A 223 -16.46 -9.74 -11.72
CA LEU A 223 -15.39 -10.49 -11.07
C LEU A 223 -15.75 -11.98 -11.09
N SER A 224 -15.39 -12.67 -12.15
CA SER A 224 -15.69 -14.09 -12.34
C SER A 224 -14.42 -14.84 -12.72
N LEU A 225 -14.13 -15.90 -11.99
CA LEU A 225 -13.04 -16.83 -12.28
C LEU A 225 -13.41 -17.85 -13.40
N LYS A 226 -14.68 -17.92 -13.82
CA LYS A 226 -15.20 -19.00 -14.66
C LYS A 226 -14.45 -19.15 -15.99
N ASN A 227 -14.06 -18.03 -16.60
CA ASN A 227 -13.39 -17.99 -17.91
C ASN A 227 -11.91 -17.63 -17.83
N MET A 228 -11.31 -17.68 -16.64
CA MET A 228 -9.89 -17.39 -16.43
C MET A 228 -9.05 -18.65 -16.64
N ASP A 229 -7.82 -18.46 -17.20
CA ASP A 229 -6.83 -19.52 -17.34
C ASP A 229 -6.51 -20.17 -15.98
N ASN A 230 -6.25 -21.48 -16.00
CA ASN A 230 -5.92 -22.21 -14.77
C ASN A 230 -4.59 -21.75 -14.16
N ARG A 231 -3.65 -21.26 -14.97
CA ARG A 231 -2.39 -20.65 -14.47
C ARG A 231 -2.67 -19.39 -13.66
N PHE A 232 -3.59 -18.54 -14.13
CA PHE A 232 -4.00 -17.35 -13.39
C PHE A 232 -4.72 -17.71 -12.08
N LYS A 233 -5.62 -18.73 -12.10
CA LYS A 233 -6.30 -19.22 -10.89
C LYS A 233 -5.30 -19.76 -9.87
N SER A 234 -4.32 -20.54 -10.32
CA SER A 234 -3.24 -21.05 -9.47
C SER A 234 -2.39 -19.93 -8.88
N PHE A 235 -2.04 -18.94 -9.70
CA PHE A 235 -1.33 -17.75 -9.24
C PHE A 235 -2.12 -16.99 -8.20
N LEU A 236 -3.41 -16.78 -8.41
CA LEU A 236 -4.29 -16.10 -7.48
C LEU A 236 -4.37 -16.84 -6.12
N PHE A 237 -4.48 -18.15 -6.15
CA PHE A 237 -4.46 -18.98 -4.92
C PHE A 237 -3.13 -18.84 -4.17
N VAL A 238 -2.01 -18.88 -4.88
CA VAL A 238 -0.68 -18.73 -4.27
C VAL A 238 -0.50 -17.32 -3.69
N ILE A 239 -1.02 -16.28 -4.34
CA ILE A 239 -1.03 -14.90 -3.82
C ILE A 239 -1.83 -14.82 -2.51
N VAL A 240 -3.02 -15.44 -2.44
CA VAL A 240 -3.80 -15.52 -1.20
C VAL A 240 -2.98 -16.18 -0.09
N LEU A 241 -2.35 -17.32 -0.36
CA LEU A 241 -1.52 -18.04 0.60
C LEU A 241 -0.35 -17.19 1.09
N PHE A 242 0.37 -16.53 0.17
CA PHE A 242 1.46 -15.61 0.52
C PHE A 242 0.96 -14.45 1.37
N THR A 243 -0.17 -13.83 0.98
CA THR A 243 -0.73 -12.67 1.69
C THR A 243 -1.21 -13.04 3.09
N LEU A 244 -1.69 -14.27 3.34
CA LEU A 244 -2.02 -14.73 4.68
C LEU A 244 -0.81 -14.72 5.63
N GLY A 245 0.40 -14.93 5.11
CA GLY A 245 1.65 -14.80 5.86
C GLY A 245 2.18 -13.37 5.92
N ASN A 246 1.72 -12.48 5.05
CA ASN A 246 2.17 -11.09 4.95
C ASN A 246 1.19 -10.15 5.69
N SER A 247 1.35 -10.10 7.01
CA SER A 247 0.54 -9.25 7.88
C SER A 247 0.88 -7.76 7.72
N SER A 248 0.11 -6.88 8.38
CA SER A 248 0.37 -5.44 8.42
C SER A 248 1.79 -5.11 8.90
N ASP A 249 2.43 -4.12 8.28
CA ASP A 249 3.73 -3.57 8.70
C ASP A 249 3.70 -3.02 10.14
N SER A 250 2.52 -2.79 10.70
CA SER A 250 2.32 -2.43 12.11
C SER A 250 2.99 -3.43 13.06
N PHE A 251 3.01 -4.74 12.73
CA PHE A 251 3.68 -5.74 13.54
C PHE A 251 5.21 -5.61 13.51
N ILE A 252 5.78 -5.15 12.39
CA ILE A 252 7.22 -4.87 12.30
C ILE A 252 7.57 -3.63 13.13
N VAL A 253 6.74 -2.59 13.11
CA VAL A 253 6.88 -1.39 13.93
C VAL A 253 6.82 -1.74 15.43
N LEU A 254 5.85 -2.55 15.84
CA LEU A 254 5.74 -3.03 17.24
C LEU A 254 6.92 -3.92 17.64
N ARG A 255 7.40 -4.77 16.73
CA ARG A 255 8.59 -5.61 16.97
C ARG A 255 9.85 -4.77 17.12
N ALA A 256 10.01 -3.72 16.32
CA ALA A 256 11.13 -2.80 16.41
C ALA A 256 11.19 -2.13 17.79
N GLN A 257 10.05 -1.64 18.27
CA GLN A 257 9.94 -1.04 19.60
C GLN A 257 10.17 -2.07 20.71
N GLU A 258 9.59 -3.27 20.62
CA GLU A 258 9.83 -4.38 21.59
C GLU A 258 11.32 -4.73 21.69
N ARG A 259 12.06 -4.62 20.58
CA ARG A 259 13.51 -4.88 20.52
C ARG A 259 14.37 -3.65 20.81
N GLY A 260 13.78 -2.57 21.34
CA GLY A 260 14.47 -1.42 21.92
C GLY A 260 14.73 -0.26 20.97
N LEU A 261 14.12 -0.22 19.75
CA LEU A 261 14.14 1.01 18.98
C LEU A 261 13.21 2.05 19.62
N SER A 262 13.70 3.28 19.73
CA SER A 262 12.87 4.41 20.11
C SER A 262 11.84 4.74 19.02
N VAL A 263 10.82 5.52 19.37
CA VAL A 263 9.81 5.97 18.40
C VAL A 263 10.46 6.74 17.26
N LEU A 264 11.44 7.60 17.56
CA LEU A 264 12.20 8.36 16.56
C LEU A 264 13.02 7.44 15.64
N GLN A 265 13.73 6.48 16.22
CA GLN A 265 14.52 5.48 15.45
C GLN A 265 13.60 4.63 14.55
N THR A 266 12.40 4.31 15.00
CA THR A 266 11.42 3.60 14.19
C THR A 266 11.00 4.43 12.96
N MET A 267 10.84 5.75 13.09
CA MET A 267 10.57 6.61 11.92
C MET A 267 11.75 6.60 10.93
N PHE A 268 12.99 6.66 11.40
CA PHE A 268 14.15 6.57 10.51
C PHE A 268 14.29 5.18 9.85
N MET A 269 13.92 4.12 10.54
CA MET A 269 13.83 2.77 9.97
C MET A 269 12.84 2.74 8.79
N LEU A 270 11.65 3.33 8.95
CA LEU A 270 10.64 3.45 7.90
C LEU A 270 11.12 4.32 6.72
N MET A 271 11.83 5.43 7.00
CA MET A 271 12.45 6.25 5.96
C MET A 271 13.50 5.46 5.16
N THR A 272 14.31 4.65 5.83
CA THR A 272 15.30 3.78 5.19
C THR A 272 14.62 2.79 4.24
N PHE A 273 13.56 2.12 4.67
CA PHE A 273 12.76 1.23 3.83
C PHE A 273 12.21 1.97 2.60
N THR A 274 11.57 3.13 2.81
CA THR A 274 10.96 3.92 1.73
C THR A 274 12.02 4.36 0.71
N ALA A 275 13.20 4.79 1.17
CA ALA A 275 14.30 5.19 0.29
C ALA A 275 14.81 4.01 -0.55
N ILE A 276 15.08 2.86 0.07
CA ILE A 276 15.56 1.65 -0.62
C ILE A 276 14.53 1.18 -1.64
N TYR A 277 13.25 1.08 -1.23
CA TYR A 277 12.15 0.70 -2.11
C TYR A 277 12.06 1.63 -3.32
N THR A 278 12.13 2.95 -3.11
CA THR A 278 12.05 3.96 -4.18
C THR A 278 13.18 3.82 -5.19
N VAL A 279 14.41 3.74 -4.70
CA VAL A 279 15.60 3.67 -5.57
C VAL A 279 15.63 2.36 -6.36
N LEU A 280 15.24 1.25 -5.75
CA LEU A 280 15.38 -0.08 -6.35
C LEU A 280 14.17 -0.53 -7.19
N SER A 281 12.99 0.09 -7.05
CA SER A 281 11.77 -0.33 -7.77
C SER A 281 11.94 -0.28 -9.29
N GLY A 282 12.55 0.77 -9.83
CA GLY A 282 12.82 0.89 -11.28
C GLY A 282 13.82 -0.16 -11.80
N PRO A 283 15.04 -0.21 -11.24
CA PRO A 283 16.04 -1.19 -11.64
C PRO A 283 15.59 -2.65 -11.51
N LEU A 284 14.90 -3.02 -10.42
CA LEU A 284 14.41 -4.38 -10.23
C LEU A 284 13.21 -4.70 -11.12
N GLY A 285 12.38 -3.71 -11.43
CA GLY A 285 11.35 -3.83 -12.46
C GLY A 285 11.96 -4.17 -13.82
N ALA A 286 12.97 -3.42 -14.27
CA ALA A 286 13.68 -3.69 -15.51
C ALA A 286 14.43 -5.03 -15.49
N LEU A 287 14.95 -5.45 -14.34
CA LEU A 287 15.56 -6.77 -14.17
C LEU A 287 14.55 -7.90 -14.37
N SER A 288 13.29 -7.71 -13.97
CA SER A 288 12.22 -8.70 -14.15
C SER A 288 11.99 -9.08 -15.60
N ASP A 289 12.15 -8.13 -16.52
CA ASP A 289 11.99 -8.35 -17.94
C ASP A 289 13.16 -9.17 -18.54
N LYS A 290 14.36 -9.07 -17.95
CA LYS A 290 15.57 -9.80 -18.40
C LYS A 290 15.68 -11.22 -17.82
N VAL A 291 15.47 -11.35 -16.52
CA VAL A 291 15.64 -12.62 -15.77
C VAL A 291 14.39 -13.49 -15.83
N GLY A 292 13.24 -12.86 -16.12
CA GLY A 292 11.92 -13.48 -16.12
C GLY A 292 11.18 -13.23 -14.80
N ARG A 293 9.92 -12.76 -14.93
CA ARG A 293 9.07 -12.32 -13.80
C ARG A 293 8.91 -13.39 -12.73
N ARG A 294 8.72 -14.65 -13.16
CA ARG A 294 8.55 -15.78 -12.25
C ARG A 294 9.77 -15.99 -11.34
N ARG A 295 10.99 -15.96 -11.90
CA ARG A 295 12.23 -16.17 -11.14
C ARG A 295 12.42 -15.04 -10.11
N LEU A 296 12.13 -13.81 -10.51
CA LEU A 296 12.28 -12.65 -9.62
C LEU A 296 11.26 -12.70 -8.48
N ILE A 297 10.00 -13.13 -8.73
CA ILE A 297 8.98 -13.28 -7.67
C ILE A 297 9.43 -14.37 -6.68
N ILE A 298 9.89 -15.52 -7.15
CA ILE A 298 10.37 -16.61 -6.27
C ILE A 298 11.55 -16.11 -5.42
N GLY A 299 12.54 -15.48 -6.04
CA GLY A 299 13.69 -14.90 -5.32
C GLY A 299 13.28 -13.86 -4.28
N GLY A 300 12.34 -12.99 -4.62
CA GLY A 300 11.79 -12.00 -3.71
C GLY A 300 11.04 -12.64 -2.54
N TRP A 301 10.20 -13.65 -2.77
CA TRP A 301 9.49 -14.35 -1.68
C TRP A 301 10.40 -15.18 -0.80
N LEU A 302 11.48 -15.75 -1.35
CA LEU A 302 12.53 -16.38 -0.54
C LEU A 302 13.26 -15.36 0.32
N ALA A 303 13.62 -14.20 -0.25
CA ALA A 303 14.22 -13.10 0.51
C ALA A 303 13.27 -12.62 1.63
N TYR A 304 11.97 -12.46 1.33
CA TYR A 304 10.95 -12.17 2.33
C TYR A 304 10.94 -13.20 3.46
N GLY A 305 10.91 -14.50 3.13
CA GLY A 305 10.91 -15.57 4.13
C GLY A 305 12.14 -15.52 5.05
N LEU A 306 13.33 -15.25 4.47
CA LEU A 306 14.57 -15.10 5.24
C LEU A 306 14.54 -13.85 6.14
N VAL A 307 14.03 -12.73 5.64
CA VAL A 307 13.86 -11.49 6.42
C VAL A 307 12.89 -11.73 7.58
N TYR A 308 11.78 -12.41 7.34
CA TYR A 308 10.79 -12.73 8.38
C TYR A 308 11.36 -13.70 9.44
N LEU A 309 12.14 -14.70 9.05
CA LEU A 309 12.90 -15.51 10.00
C LEU A 309 13.88 -14.63 10.80
N GLY A 310 14.56 -13.70 10.15
CA GLY A 310 15.42 -12.73 10.82
C GLY A 310 14.66 -11.89 11.86
N PHE A 311 13.46 -11.39 11.54
CA PHE A 311 12.60 -10.69 12.53
C PHE A 311 12.22 -11.57 13.70
N ALA A 312 11.93 -12.86 13.46
CA ALA A 312 11.60 -13.82 14.53
C ALA A 312 12.77 -14.01 15.51
N PHE A 313 14.00 -14.15 15.00
CA PHE A 313 15.21 -14.38 15.79
C PHE A 313 15.92 -13.09 16.24
N SER A 314 15.46 -11.92 15.85
CA SER A 314 16.13 -10.65 16.18
C SER A 314 16.23 -10.46 17.70
N ALA A 315 17.44 -10.14 18.16
CA ALA A 315 17.75 -9.87 19.58
C ALA A 315 17.69 -8.36 19.90
N THR A 316 17.96 -7.50 18.92
CA THR A 316 18.06 -6.03 19.10
C THR A 316 17.27 -5.29 18.02
N GLY A 317 16.90 -4.05 18.29
CA GLY A 317 16.21 -3.18 17.33
C GLY A 317 17.01 -2.91 16.05
N TRP A 318 18.32 -2.87 16.14
CA TRP A 318 19.21 -2.68 14.98
C TRP A 318 19.15 -3.85 13.99
N HIS A 319 18.93 -5.08 14.47
CA HIS A 319 18.67 -6.23 13.60
C HIS A 319 17.37 -6.02 12.83
N ILE A 320 16.31 -5.51 13.50
CA ILE A 320 15.05 -5.21 12.84
C ILE A 320 15.24 -4.11 11.79
N TRP A 321 16.00 -3.04 12.09
CA TRP A 321 16.26 -1.96 11.14
C TRP A 321 16.96 -2.46 9.87
N ALA A 322 18.05 -3.22 10.03
CA ALA A 322 18.79 -3.76 8.88
C ALA A 322 17.91 -4.70 8.03
N LEU A 323 17.16 -5.59 8.69
CA LEU A 323 16.23 -6.51 8.01
C LEU A 323 15.08 -5.77 7.32
N PHE A 324 14.60 -4.66 7.88
CA PHE A 324 13.56 -3.86 7.26
C PHE A 324 14.07 -3.10 6.02
N GLY A 325 15.35 -2.72 6.01
CA GLY A 325 16.01 -2.27 4.79
C GLY A 325 16.02 -3.35 3.69
N LEU A 326 16.36 -4.59 4.03
CA LEU A 326 16.30 -5.73 3.09
C LEU A 326 14.86 -6.06 2.66
N TYR A 327 13.89 -5.85 3.54
CA TYR A 327 12.46 -5.94 3.21
C TYR A 327 12.07 -4.95 2.09
N GLY A 328 12.68 -3.76 2.05
CA GLY A 328 12.53 -2.80 0.95
C GLY A 328 12.99 -3.33 -0.40
N VAL A 329 14.07 -4.14 -0.42
CA VAL A 329 14.55 -4.81 -1.65
C VAL A 329 13.52 -5.83 -2.15
N TYR A 330 12.99 -6.67 -1.24
CA TYR A 330 11.91 -7.62 -1.57
C TYR A 330 10.70 -6.89 -2.16
N TYR A 331 10.24 -5.81 -1.53
CA TYR A 331 9.09 -5.03 -1.98
C TYR A 331 9.32 -4.47 -3.38
N ALA A 332 10.48 -3.88 -3.62
CA ALA A 332 10.89 -3.34 -4.93
C ALA A 332 10.93 -4.42 -6.03
N ALA A 333 11.37 -5.64 -5.70
CA ALA A 333 11.46 -6.75 -6.65
C ALA A 333 10.09 -7.34 -7.01
N THR A 334 9.13 -7.35 -6.07
CA THR A 334 7.92 -8.19 -6.23
C THR A 334 6.66 -7.40 -6.56
N GLU A 335 6.47 -6.18 -6.04
CA GLU A 335 5.20 -5.44 -6.20
C GLU A 335 4.86 -5.16 -7.67
N GLY A 336 5.78 -4.57 -8.41
CA GLY A 336 5.59 -4.29 -9.83
C GLY A 336 5.57 -5.56 -10.68
N THR A 337 6.48 -6.49 -10.38
CA THR A 337 6.65 -7.76 -11.10
C THR A 337 5.42 -8.65 -10.99
N ALA A 338 4.76 -8.73 -9.83
CA ALA A 338 3.53 -9.48 -9.66
C ALA A 338 2.37 -8.92 -10.50
N LYS A 339 2.24 -7.59 -10.55
CA LYS A 339 1.25 -6.93 -11.42
C LYS A 339 1.54 -7.20 -12.90
N ALA A 340 2.80 -7.15 -13.30
CA ALA A 340 3.21 -7.47 -14.68
C ALA A 340 2.92 -8.93 -15.03
N LEU A 341 3.15 -9.87 -14.11
CA LEU A 341 2.80 -11.28 -14.32
C LEU A 341 1.29 -11.50 -14.50
N VAL A 342 0.43 -10.77 -13.78
CA VAL A 342 -1.03 -10.80 -14.01
C VAL A 342 -1.36 -10.50 -15.47
N ALA A 343 -0.72 -9.48 -16.07
CA ALA A 343 -0.93 -9.14 -17.47
C ALA A 343 -0.47 -10.22 -18.46
N ASP A 344 0.58 -10.97 -18.09
CA ASP A 344 1.10 -12.07 -18.94
C ASP A 344 0.23 -13.33 -18.89
N LEU A 345 -0.48 -13.54 -17.78
CA LEU A 345 -1.28 -14.76 -17.57
C LEU A 345 -2.68 -14.69 -18.19
N VAL A 346 -3.10 -13.53 -18.72
CA VAL A 346 -4.43 -13.33 -19.26
C VAL A 346 -4.42 -12.53 -20.57
N PRO A 347 -5.37 -12.79 -21.49
CA PRO A 347 -5.55 -11.97 -22.70
C PRO A 347 -5.86 -10.50 -22.35
N ASP A 348 -5.53 -9.57 -23.26
CA ASP A 348 -5.74 -8.14 -23.10
C ASP A 348 -7.19 -7.78 -22.71
N THR A 349 -8.16 -8.48 -23.28
CA THR A 349 -9.59 -8.31 -23.03
C THR A 349 -10.01 -8.65 -21.58
N GLN A 350 -9.22 -9.43 -20.86
CA GLN A 350 -9.49 -9.88 -19.50
C GLN A 350 -8.62 -9.19 -18.44
N ARG A 351 -7.62 -8.38 -18.82
CA ARG A 351 -6.67 -7.74 -17.89
C ARG A 351 -7.37 -6.94 -16.79
N GLY A 352 -8.40 -6.18 -17.11
CA GLY A 352 -9.14 -5.40 -16.12
C GLY A 352 -9.76 -6.28 -15.02
N THR A 353 -10.42 -7.37 -15.43
CA THR A 353 -11.01 -8.34 -14.49
C THR A 353 -9.93 -9.06 -13.67
N ALA A 354 -8.81 -9.43 -14.30
CA ALA A 354 -7.70 -10.10 -13.63
C ALA A 354 -7.05 -9.21 -12.56
N TYR A 355 -6.79 -7.93 -12.86
CA TYR A 355 -6.31 -6.97 -11.86
C TYR A 355 -7.33 -6.75 -10.73
N GLY A 356 -8.63 -6.71 -11.06
CA GLY A 356 -9.70 -6.62 -10.06
C GLY A 356 -9.69 -7.81 -9.11
N LEU A 357 -9.62 -9.03 -9.64
CA LEU A 357 -9.52 -10.27 -8.85
C LEU A 357 -8.24 -10.34 -8.02
N PHE A 358 -7.10 -9.95 -8.60
CA PHE A 358 -5.81 -9.90 -7.89
C PHE A 358 -5.83 -8.94 -6.70
N ASN A 359 -6.32 -7.71 -6.90
CA ASN A 359 -6.44 -6.74 -5.82
C ASN A 359 -7.49 -7.16 -4.77
N ALA A 360 -8.60 -7.77 -5.20
CA ALA A 360 -9.60 -8.32 -4.28
C ALA A 360 -9.03 -9.46 -3.43
N ALA A 361 -8.25 -10.36 -4.03
CA ALA A 361 -7.62 -11.45 -3.32
C ALA A 361 -6.66 -10.95 -2.23
N ILE A 362 -5.78 -10.00 -2.55
CA ILE A 362 -4.87 -9.38 -1.59
C ILE A 362 -5.67 -8.66 -0.49
N GLY A 363 -6.63 -7.81 -0.87
CA GLY A 363 -7.39 -7.02 0.09
C GLY A 363 -8.26 -7.85 1.03
N LEU A 364 -8.91 -8.91 0.54
CA LEU A 364 -9.69 -9.82 1.37
C LEU A 364 -8.80 -10.66 2.29
N SER A 365 -7.59 -11.00 1.86
CA SER A 365 -6.63 -11.74 2.67
C SER A 365 -5.96 -10.89 3.76
N ALA A 366 -5.96 -9.56 3.63
CA ALA A 366 -5.32 -8.65 4.58
C ALA A 366 -5.95 -8.74 5.98
N LEU A 367 -7.29 -8.89 6.07
CA LEU A 367 -7.98 -9.04 7.35
C LEU A 367 -7.57 -10.33 8.08
N PRO A 368 -7.75 -11.53 7.51
CA PRO A 368 -7.33 -12.75 8.19
C PRO A 368 -5.82 -12.77 8.47
N ALA A 369 -4.98 -12.26 7.56
CA ALA A 369 -3.53 -12.18 7.79
C ALA A 369 -3.18 -11.39 9.06
N SER A 370 -3.73 -10.20 9.20
CA SER A 370 -3.45 -9.33 10.35
C SER A 370 -4.08 -9.85 11.65
N VAL A 371 -5.27 -10.46 11.60
CA VAL A 371 -5.90 -11.09 12.76
C VAL A 371 -5.09 -12.32 13.22
N ILE A 372 -4.65 -13.17 12.27
CA ILE A 372 -3.79 -14.33 12.58
C ILE A 372 -2.48 -13.87 13.25
N ALA A 373 -1.82 -12.86 12.66
CA ALA A 373 -0.58 -12.34 13.22
C ALA A 373 -0.76 -11.79 14.64
N GLY A 374 -1.80 -10.99 14.88
CA GLY A 374 -2.09 -10.47 16.21
C GLY A 374 -2.46 -11.56 17.23
N ALA A 375 -3.22 -12.56 16.80
CA ALA A 375 -3.57 -13.71 17.62
C ALA A 375 -2.34 -14.57 17.99
N LEU A 376 -1.47 -14.81 17.02
CA LEU A 376 -0.20 -15.54 17.26
C LEU A 376 0.70 -14.79 18.24
N TRP A 377 0.70 -13.47 18.21
CA TRP A 377 1.53 -12.63 19.07
C TRP A 377 1.08 -12.65 20.54
N GLN A 378 -0.17 -12.24 20.82
CA GLN A 378 -0.69 -12.05 22.20
C GLN A 378 -1.96 -12.84 22.51
N GLY A 379 -2.41 -13.68 21.58
CA GLY A 379 -3.59 -14.51 21.76
C GLY A 379 -4.92 -13.76 21.65
N ILE A 380 -6.01 -14.51 21.84
CA ILE A 380 -7.39 -14.03 21.82
C ILE A 380 -8.14 -14.67 23.00
N GLY A 381 -8.94 -13.87 23.70
CA GLY A 381 -9.70 -14.34 24.86
C GLY A 381 -8.78 -14.82 25.98
N GLY A 382 -8.92 -16.06 26.40
CA GLY A 382 -8.11 -16.70 27.44
C GLY A 382 -6.79 -17.31 26.97
N TRP A 383 -6.53 -17.32 25.65
CA TRP A 383 -5.27 -17.82 25.09
C TRP A 383 -4.25 -16.69 24.95
N ASN A 384 -3.00 -16.95 25.39
CA ASN A 384 -1.94 -15.94 25.45
C ASN A 384 -1.06 -15.86 24.18
N GLY A 385 -1.39 -16.62 23.12
CA GLY A 385 -0.59 -16.67 21.90
C GLY A 385 0.72 -17.44 22.06
N PHE A 386 1.61 -17.29 21.06
CA PHE A 386 2.95 -17.91 21.05
C PHE A 386 4.08 -16.87 21.16
N GLY A 387 3.74 -15.60 21.39
CA GLY A 387 4.70 -14.51 21.55
C GLY A 387 5.04 -13.78 20.24
N ALA A 388 5.81 -12.71 20.40
CA ALA A 388 6.08 -11.72 19.35
C ALA A 388 6.83 -12.27 18.12
N SER A 389 7.53 -13.39 18.24
CA SER A 389 8.21 -14.04 17.11
C SER A 389 7.28 -14.88 16.23
N ALA A 390 6.15 -15.34 16.77
CA ALA A 390 5.29 -16.32 16.10
C ALA A 390 4.67 -15.82 14.77
N PRO A 391 4.20 -14.58 14.64
CA PRO A 391 3.71 -14.06 13.36
C PRO A 391 4.77 -14.12 12.27
N PHE A 392 6.02 -13.86 12.60
CA PHE A 392 7.13 -13.85 11.66
C PHE A 392 7.53 -15.27 11.22
N PHE A 393 7.51 -16.25 12.13
CA PHE A 393 7.65 -17.67 11.75
C PHE A 393 6.53 -18.12 10.82
N PHE A 394 5.29 -17.75 11.15
CA PHE A 394 4.14 -18.05 10.29
C PHE A 394 4.27 -17.42 8.90
N GLY A 395 4.67 -16.15 8.82
CA GLY A 395 4.89 -15.45 7.55
C GLY A 395 5.99 -16.11 6.72
N ALA A 396 7.10 -16.51 7.32
CA ALA A 396 8.18 -17.21 6.65
C ALA A 396 7.73 -18.59 6.12
N LEU A 397 6.93 -19.34 6.89
CA LEU A 397 6.36 -20.61 6.47
C LEU A 397 5.42 -20.44 5.27
N MET A 398 4.52 -19.45 5.31
CA MET A 398 3.59 -19.19 4.23
C MET A 398 4.33 -18.76 2.96
N ALA A 399 5.40 -17.95 3.07
CA ALA A 399 6.24 -17.57 1.94
C ALA A 399 6.92 -18.79 1.30
N LEU A 400 7.47 -19.70 2.10
CA LEU A 400 8.09 -20.92 1.60
C LEU A 400 7.06 -21.82 0.88
N LEU A 401 5.90 -22.03 1.48
CA LEU A 401 4.80 -22.80 0.86
C LEU A 401 4.35 -22.14 -0.46
N ALA A 402 4.20 -20.82 -0.48
CA ALA A 402 3.86 -20.05 -1.66
C ALA A 402 4.94 -20.23 -2.76
N CYS A 403 6.23 -20.18 -2.43
CA CYS A 403 7.31 -20.41 -3.37
C CYS A 403 7.24 -21.81 -4.00
N VAL A 404 7.05 -22.86 -3.18
CA VAL A 404 6.96 -24.25 -3.65
C VAL A 404 5.76 -24.43 -4.57
N MET A 405 4.59 -23.93 -4.18
CA MET A 405 3.37 -24.04 -4.98
C MET A 405 3.46 -23.23 -6.27
N PHE A 406 4.01 -22.00 -6.20
CA PHE A 406 4.23 -21.16 -7.37
C PHE A 406 5.18 -21.83 -8.39
N TRP A 407 6.26 -22.42 -7.89
CA TRP A 407 7.19 -23.16 -8.74
C TRP A 407 6.56 -24.38 -9.42
N ARG A 408 5.62 -25.07 -8.77
CA ARG A 408 4.95 -26.26 -9.33
C ARG A 408 3.79 -25.95 -10.25
N TRP A 409 2.95 -24.95 -9.92
CA TRP A 409 1.64 -24.74 -10.54
C TRP A 409 1.61 -23.62 -11.56
N VAL A 410 2.49 -22.63 -11.46
CA VAL A 410 2.52 -21.49 -12.38
C VAL A 410 3.74 -21.63 -13.30
N ARG A 411 3.64 -22.60 -14.21
CA ARG A 411 4.68 -22.85 -15.23
C ARG A 411 4.43 -22.10 -16.52
#